data_9a83b05f124ca8af2dbc916b6bf5ee45
#
_entry.id   9a83b05f124ca8af2dbc916b6bf5ee45
#
_cell.length_a   1.000
_cell.length_b   1.000
_cell.length_c   1.000
_cell.angle_alpha   90.00
_cell.angle_beta   90.00
_cell.angle_gamma   90.00
#
_symmetry.space_group_name_H-M   'P 1'
#
loop_
_entity.id
_entity.type
_entity.pdbx_description
1 polymer ?
#
loop_
_entity_poly.entity_id
_entity_poly.type
_entity_poly.pdbx_seq_one_letter_code
_entity_poly.pdbx_strand_id
1 'polypeptide(L)'
;MMRTALLLTLLLACPAVGLGQTASPPRFEELARQFDYDAKAPLDVREVGRKRRGGATVVDLTYASSRGGRVPAYVVVPGGRGPFAAVLFGHWMMPGSSMRHRGEFLEEAVVLARAGAVSLLIDAPYVRPGFVLEKGEMRQAAQSAEVARQQVLDFRRGLDMLLARRDVDPKRVAYVGHSFDAHVGAILAAVEKRVGSFVLMAGAYADEEYVFDPANKDMLEMRRRVGDDEVIRAFFRDHAWDDPVNFVAHSAPAAVFLQYGRRDAPITEAMARRDFARFSEPKRIGFYDAGHELNAAARRERVEWLARRLSLRRVDFGALARIPQLN
;
A
#
# COMPACT_ATOMS: atom_id res chain seq x y z
N MET A 1 -14.86 86.31 28.35
CA MET A 1 -15.63 85.06 28.45
C MET A 1 -15.08 84.10 27.34
N MET A 2 -14.14 83.26 27.69
CA MET A 2 -13.49 82.31 26.78
C MET A 2 -14.25 80.97 26.87
N ARG A 3 -14.75 80.47 25.75
CA ARG A 3 -15.33 79.15 25.67
C ARG A 3 -14.26 78.19 25.13
N THR A 4 -13.83 77.30 26.02
CA THR A 4 -12.86 76.24 25.69
C THR A 4 -13.63 75.10 24.99
N ALA A 5 -13.24 74.74 23.72
CA ALA A 5 -13.78 73.63 23.00
C ALA A 5 -12.92 72.41 23.32
N LEU A 6 -13.56 71.35 23.83
CA LEU A 6 -12.93 70.05 24.10
C LEU A 6 -13.01 69.19 22.83
N LEU A 7 -11.88 68.88 22.23
CA LEU A 7 -11.77 67.93 21.10
C LEU A 7 -11.71 66.50 21.70
N LEU A 8 -12.76 65.72 21.44
CA LEU A 8 -12.81 64.29 21.77
C LEU A 8 -12.24 63.50 20.61
N THR A 9 -11.02 62.93 20.78
CA THR A 9 -10.39 62.08 19.80
C THR A 9 -10.94 60.65 19.95
N LEU A 10 -11.76 60.19 18.99
CA LEU A 10 -12.24 58.83 18.90
C LEU A 10 -11.10 57.97 18.32
N LEU A 11 -10.47 57.12 19.14
CA LEU A 11 -9.59 56.04 18.70
C LEU A 11 -10.46 54.91 18.16
N LEU A 12 -10.52 54.75 16.84
CA LEU A 12 -11.03 53.57 16.17
C LEU A 12 -10.04 52.43 16.37
N ALA A 13 -10.36 51.50 17.27
CA ALA A 13 -9.64 50.22 17.35
C ALA A 13 -10.08 49.35 16.16
N CYS A 14 -9.20 49.20 15.15
CA CYS A 14 -9.33 48.16 14.14
C CYS A 14 -9.19 46.80 14.84
N PRO A 15 -10.14 45.84 14.67
CA PRO A 15 -9.86 44.47 15.09
C PRO A 15 -8.71 43.92 14.24
N ALA A 16 -7.65 43.47 14.90
CA ALA A 16 -6.61 42.72 14.28
C ALA A 16 -7.26 41.43 13.68
N VAL A 17 -7.28 41.35 12.36
CA VAL A 17 -7.58 40.10 11.65
C VAL A 17 -6.52 39.10 12.11
N GLY A 18 -6.92 38.14 12.93
CA GLY A 18 -6.06 37.07 13.37
C GLY A 18 -5.53 36.36 12.15
N LEU A 19 -4.20 36.43 11.94
CA LEU A 19 -3.48 35.57 11.02
C LEU A 19 -3.86 34.13 11.39
N GLY A 20 -4.55 33.44 10.48
CA GLY A 20 -4.96 32.06 10.66
C GLY A 20 -3.76 31.25 11.13
N GLN A 21 -3.85 30.63 12.28
CA GLN A 21 -2.87 29.67 12.75
C GLN A 21 -2.82 28.58 11.69
N THR A 22 -1.70 28.51 10.96
CA THR A 22 -1.40 27.33 10.13
C THR A 22 -1.36 26.16 11.08
N ALA A 23 -2.35 25.26 11.00
CA ALA A 23 -2.39 24.06 11.83
C ALA A 23 -1.06 23.32 11.64
N SER A 24 -0.41 22.96 12.75
CA SER A 24 0.78 22.13 12.70
C SER A 24 0.46 20.83 11.97
N PRO A 25 1.40 20.29 11.17
CA PRO A 25 1.16 19.02 10.48
C PRO A 25 0.77 17.94 11.51
N PRO A 26 -0.17 17.06 11.18
CA PRO A 26 -0.62 16.01 12.10
C PRO A 26 0.54 15.10 12.47
N ARG A 27 0.59 14.66 13.74
CA ARG A 27 1.64 13.75 14.20
C ARG A 27 1.39 12.34 13.70
N PHE A 28 2.47 11.59 13.44
CA PHE A 28 2.40 10.21 12.97
C PHE A 28 1.42 9.35 13.80
N GLU A 29 1.43 9.46 15.12
CA GLU A 29 0.55 8.68 16.00
C GLU A 29 -0.95 8.99 15.79
N GLU A 30 -1.28 10.20 15.36
CA GLU A 30 -2.66 10.60 15.06
C GLU A 30 -3.11 9.99 13.73
N LEU A 31 -2.23 10.00 12.73
CA LEU A 31 -2.49 9.39 11.43
C LEU A 31 -2.55 7.85 11.54
N ALA A 32 -1.66 7.24 12.29
CA ALA A 32 -1.59 5.80 12.48
C ALA A 32 -2.86 5.21 13.12
N ARG A 33 -3.54 5.98 14.01
CA ARG A 33 -4.84 5.57 14.60
C ARG A 33 -5.94 5.35 13.58
N GLN A 34 -5.85 5.92 12.38
CA GLN A 34 -6.81 5.66 11.30
C GLN A 34 -6.83 4.19 10.85
N PHE A 35 -5.78 3.45 11.22
CA PHE A 35 -5.60 2.04 10.90
C PHE A 35 -5.80 1.11 12.11
N ASP A 36 -6.31 1.63 13.24
CA ASP A 36 -6.66 0.80 14.39
C ASP A 36 -7.88 -0.07 14.08
N TYR A 37 -7.88 -1.27 14.63
CA TYR A 37 -8.98 -2.24 14.47
C TYR A 37 -9.07 -3.16 15.70
N ASP A 38 -10.22 -3.77 15.88
CA ASP A 38 -10.40 -4.80 16.91
C ASP A 38 -9.80 -6.14 16.44
N ALA A 39 -8.60 -6.43 16.91
CA ALA A 39 -7.91 -7.70 16.63
C ALA A 39 -8.62 -8.94 17.24
N LYS A 40 -9.52 -8.74 18.23
CA LYS A 40 -10.29 -9.81 18.85
C LYS A 40 -11.58 -10.14 18.12
N ALA A 41 -12.02 -9.26 17.22
CA ALA A 41 -13.23 -9.52 16.42
C ALA A 41 -13.10 -10.84 15.65
N PRO A 42 -14.15 -11.66 15.53
CA PRO A 42 -14.10 -12.92 14.82
C PRO A 42 -13.63 -12.76 13.37
N LEU A 43 -12.73 -13.63 12.93
CA LEU A 43 -12.28 -13.66 11.51
C LEU A 43 -13.35 -14.27 10.60
N ASP A 44 -14.26 -15.07 11.11
CA ASP A 44 -15.32 -15.76 10.33
C ASP A 44 -14.76 -16.32 9.00
N VAL A 45 -13.70 -17.12 9.08
CA VAL A 45 -13.07 -17.73 7.91
C VAL A 45 -13.99 -18.76 7.29
N ARG A 46 -14.26 -18.63 5.98
CA ARG A 46 -15.09 -19.57 5.22
C ARG A 46 -14.31 -20.07 4.01
N GLU A 47 -14.04 -21.35 3.97
CA GLU A 47 -13.44 -21.99 2.81
C GLU A 47 -14.48 -22.08 1.67
N VAL A 48 -14.08 -21.63 0.47
CA VAL A 48 -14.86 -21.70 -0.76
C VAL A 48 -14.45 -22.93 -1.57
N GLY A 49 -13.16 -23.27 -1.52
CA GLY A 49 -12.64 -24.44 -2.21
C GLY A 49 -11.15 -24.61 -2.00
N ARG A 50 -10.62 -25.75 -2.47
CA ARG A 50 -9.17 -25.99 -2.48
C ARG A 50 -8.74 -26.83 -3.67
N LYS A 51 -7.52 -26.60 -4.12
CA LYS A 51 -6.91 -27.39 -5.20
C LYS A 51 -5.41 -27.55 -5.01
N ARG A 52 -4.87 -28.64 -5.54
CA ARG A 52 -3.41 -28.83 -5.64
C ARG A 52 -2.88 -28.08 -6.87
N ARG A 53 -1.79 -27.35 -6.69
CA ARG A 53 -1.12 -26.65 -7.78
C ARG A 53 0.39 -26.63 -7.54
N GLY A 54 1.20 -27.16 -8.48
CA GLY A 54 2.65 -27.11 -8.40
C GLY A 54 3.26 -27.68 -7.11
N GLY A 55 2.62 -28.66 -6.46
CA GLY A 55 3.07 -29.24 -5.19
C GLY A 55 2.59 -28.51 -3.93
N ALA A 56 1.96 -27.34 -4.08
CA ALA A 56 1.28 -26.60 -2.99
C ALA A 56 -0.22 -26.88 -2.95
N THR A 57 -0.89 -26.51 -1.87
CA THR A 57 -2.35 -26.45 -1.78
C THR A 57 -2.79 -25.00 -1.84
N VAL A 58 -3.60 -24.63 -2.82
CA VAL A 58 -4.28 -23.33 -2.89
C VAL A 58 -5.66 -23.47 -2.27
N VAL A 59 -5.88 -22.76 -1.18
CA VAL A 59 -7.19 -22.68 -0.50
C VAL A 59 -7.83 -21.36 -0.91
N ASP A 60 -9.01 -21.43 -1.54
CA ASP A 60 -9.88 -20.29 -1.81
C ASP A 60 -10.78 -20.10 -0.59
N LEU A 61 -10.76 -18.93 -0.01
CA LEU A 61 -11.52 -18.63 1.19
C LEU A 61 -11.95 -17.16 1.25
N THR A 62 -12.82 -16.86 2.19
CA THR A 62 -13.11 -15.49 2.57
C THR A 62 -12.98 -15.33 4.08
N TYR A 63 -12.69 -14.12 4.55
CA TYR A 63 -12.70 -13.77 5.98
C TYR A 63 -13.38 -12.41 6.20
N ALA A 64 -13.77 -12.12 7.43
CA ALA A 64 -14.44 -10.87 7.77
C ALA A 64 -13.46 -9.68 7.72
N SER A 65 -13.83 -8.62 6.99
CA SER A 65 -13.16 -7.33 7.07
C SER A 65 -13.53 -6.60 8.37
N SER A 66 -12.61 -5.83 8.94
CA SER A 66 -12.90 -4.98 10.10
C SER A 66 -13.84 -3.80 9.79
N ARG A 67 -13.99 -3.47 8.51
CA ARG A 67 -14.88 -2.41 8.03
C ARG A 67 -16.19 -2.93 7.41
N GLY A 68 -16.52 -4.17 7.70
CA GLY A 68 -17.70 -4.85 7.16
C GLY A 68 -17.45 -5.54 5.83
N GLY A 69 -18.33 -6.48 5.49
CA GLY A 69 -18.19 -7.31 4.31
C GLY A 69 -17.15 -8.43 4.47
N ARG A 70 -16.78 -9.02 3.36
CA ARG A 70 -15.87 -10.17 3.31
C ARG A 70 -14.69 -9.88 2.36
N VAL A 71 -13.53 -10.39 2.73
CA VAL A 71 -12.30 -10.32 1.96
C VAL A 71 -12.10 -11.66 1.25
N PRO A 72 -12.23 -11.74 -0.08
CA PRO A 72 -11.85 -12.93 -0.82
C PRO A 72 -10.33 -13.10 -0.82
N ALA A 73 -9.85 -14.32 -0.56
CA ALA A 73 -8.43 -14.59 -0.45
C ALA A 73 -8.04 -15.96 -0.99
N TYR A 74 -6.79 -16.07 -1.46
CA TYR A 74 -6.09 -17.34 -1.59
C TYR A 74 -5.09 -17.49 -0.47
N VAL A 75 -5.07 -18.67 0.16
CA VAL A 75 -3.96 -19.09 1.01
C VAL A 75 -3.23 -20.22 0.31
N VAL A 76 -1.96 -19.98 -0.03
CA VAL A 76 -1.10 -20.98 -0.70
C VAL A 76 -0.26 -21.66 0.37
N VAL A 77 -0.51 -22.94 0.61
CA VAL A 77 0.08 -23.70 1.73
C VAL A 77 1.12 -24.69 1.19
N PRO A 78 2.35 -24.69 1.75
CA PRO A 78 3.37 -25.69 1.45
C PRO A 78 2.93 -27.11 1.73
N GLY A 79 3.57 -28.07 1.09
CA GLY A 79 3.58 -29.46 1.57
C GLY A 79 4.58 -29.63 2.73
N GLY A 80 4.35 -30.66 3.57
CA GLY A 80 5.25 -31.01 4.67
C GLY A 80 4.90 -30.31 5.99
N ARG A 81 5.90 -30.20 6.88
CA ARG A 81 5.73 -29.63 8.23
C ARG A 81 6.47 -28.31 8.33
N GLY A 82 5.82 -27.31 8.98
CA GLY A 82 6.42 -26.03 9.35
C GLY A 82 7.55 -26.15 10.39
N PRO A 83 8.04 -25.02 10.95
CA PRO A 83 7.45 -23.71 10.77
C PRO A 83 7.78 -23.08 9.41
N PHE A 84 6.78 -22.55 8.73
CA PHE A 84 6.91 -21.87 7.44
C PHE A 84 7.07 -20.36 7.63
N ALA A 85 7.76 -19.69 6.70
CA ALA A 85 7.65 -18.25 6.56
C ALA A 85 6.25 -17.85 6.07
N ALA A 86 5.89 -16.57 6.17
CA ALA A 86 4.64 -16.04 5.63
C ALA A 86 4.91 -14.88 4.65
N VAL A 87 4.13 -14.82 3.56
CA VAL A 87 4.19 -13.72 2.58
C VAL A 87 2.78 -13.23 2.29
N LEU A 88 2.55 -11.93 2.46
CA LEU A 88 1.34 -11.24 2.04
C LEU A 88 1.56 -10.67 0.64
N PHE A 89 0.62 -10.83 -0.27
CA PHE A 89 0.67 -10.30 -1.63
C PHE A 89 -0.50 -9.39 -1.92
N GLY A 90 -0.19 -8.18 -2.39
CA GLY A 90 -1.13 -7.19 -2.85
C GLY A 90 -0.95 -6.87 -4.32
N HIS A 91 -2.06 -6.78 -5.05
CA HIS A 91 -2.10 -6.68 -6.51
C HIS A 91 -2.27 -5.24 -7.01
N TRP A 92 -1.90 -5.02 -8.27
CA TRP A 92 -2.05 -3.72 -8.91
C TRP A 92 -3.49 -3.35 -9.26
N MET A 93 -3.71 -2.06 -9.55
CA MET A 93 -5.01 -1.54 -10.03
C MET A 93 -4.96 -1.16 -11.53
N MET A 94 -4.19 -1.88 -12.34
CA MET A 94 -4.04 -1.56 -13.76
C MET A 94 -5.37 -1.76 -14.51
N PRO A 95 -5.98 -0.70 -15.05
CA PRO A 95 -7.21 -0.82 -15.84
C PRO A 95 -6.99 -1.72 -17.06
N GLY A 96 -7.96 -2.60 -17.34
CA GLY A 96 -7.91 -3.52 -18.48
C GLY A 96 -7.08 -4.78 -18.26
N SER A 97 -6.25 -4.87 -17.23
CA SER A 97 -5.52 -6.09 -16.93
C SER A 97 -6.44 -7.17 -16.37
N SER A 98 -6.32 -8.38 -16.92
CA SER A 98 -7.00 -9.58 -16.39
C SER A 98 -6.43 -10.04 -15.06
N MET A 99 -5.27 -9.53 -14.65
CA MET A 99 -4.58 -9.87 -13.40
C MET A 99 -4.80 -8.84 -12.29
N ARG A 100 -5.72 -7.90 -12.46
CA ARG A 100 -6.09 -6.90 -11.45
C ARG A 100 -6.90 -7.51 -10.30
N HIS A 101 -6.39 -8.58 -9.69
CA HIS A 101 -7.01 -9.29 -8.57
C HIS A 101 -5.99 -10.19 -7.85
N ARG A 102 -6.39 -10.84 -6.76
CA ARG A 102 -5.56 -11.77 -5.96
C ARG A 102 -4.81 -12.86 -6.73
N GLY A 103 -5.07 -13.03 -8.02
CA GLY A 103 -4.37 -13.99 -8.87
C GLY A 103 -3.02 -13.51 -9.39
N GLU A 104 -2.70 -12.21 -9.33
CA GLU A 104 -1.47 -11.63 -9.91
C GLU A 104 -0.21 -12.38 -9.49
N PHE A 105 -0.07 -12.66 -8.19
CA PHE A 105 1.11 -13.33 -7.64
C PHE A 105 0.91 -14.83 -7.36
N LEU A 106 -0.17 -15.44 -7.84
CA LEU A 106 -0.48 -16.83 -7.50
C LEU A 106 0.63 -17.82 -7.89
N GLU A 107 1.21 -17.66 -9.09
CA GLU A 107 2.28 -18.54 -9.55
C GLU A 107 3.57 -18.34 -8.74
N GLU A 108 3.90 -17.10 -8.38
CA GLU A 108 5.03 -16.78 -7.53
C GLU A 108 4.84 -17.36 -6.12
N ALA A 109 3.65 -17.22 -5.56
CA ALA A 109 3.28 -17.82 -4.27
C ALA A 109 3.41 -19.36 -4.29
N VAL A 110 3.05 -20.03 -5.39
CA VAL A 110 3.24 -21.48 -5.56
C VAL A 110 4.72 -21.85 -5.57
N VAL A 111 5.57 -21.06 -6.22
CA VAL A 111 7.03 -21.27 -6.20
C VAL A 111 7.58 -21.10 -4.78
N LEU A 112 7.16 -20.05 -4.08
CA LEU A 112 7.60 -19.78 -2.70
C LEU A 112 7.06 -20.82 -1.70
N ALA A 113 5.88 -21.38 -1.95
CA ALA A 113 5.35 -22.46 -1.12
C ALA A 113 6.25 -23.70 -1.16
N ARG A 114 6.79 -24.05 -2.34
CA ARG A 114 7.77 -25.14 -2.47
C ARG A 114 9.08 -24.87 -1.71
N ALA A 115 9.39 -23.60 -1.48
CA ALA A 115 10.55 -23.16 -0.71
C ALA A 115 10.27 -22.98 0.79
N GLY A 116 9.02 -23.21 1.25
CA GLY A 116 8.64 -23.18 2.65
C GLY A 116 8.01 -21.88 3.13
N ALA A 117 7.27 -21.16 2.26
CA ALA A 117 6.48 -20.01 2.65
C ALA A 117 4.98 -20.24 2.44
N VAL A 118 4.15 -19.97 3.46
CA VAL A 118 2.71 -19.82 3.30
C VAL A 118 2.45 -18.43 2.72
N SER A 119 1.58 -18.31 1.73
CA SER A 119 1.25 -17.01 1.14
C SER A 119 -0.23 -16.68 1.30
N LEU A 120 -0.55 -15.42 1.58
CA LEU A 120 -1.89 -14.86 1.54
C LEU A 120 -1.97 -13.84 0.40
N LEU A 121 -2.94 -14.01 -0.49
CA LEU A 121 -3.23 -13.12 -1.60
C LEU A 121 -4.69 -12.67 -1.46
N ILE A 122 -4.97 -11.38 -1.37
CA ILE A 122 -6.33 -10.88 -1.15
C ILE A 122 -6.80 -10.02 -2.31
N ASP A 123 -8.11 -9.99 -2.53
CA ASP A 123 -8.73 -9.02 -3.43
C ASP A 123 -8.86 -7.67 -2.74
N ALA A 124 -8.40 -6.62 -3.40
CA ALA A 124 -8.62 -5.25 -2.94
C ALA A 124 -10.12 -4.88 -3.05
N PRO A 125 -10.62 -3.93 -2.23
CA PRO A 125 -12.05 -3.58 -2.20
C PRO A 125 -12.63 -3.25 -3.59
N TYR A 126 -11.86 -2.61 -4.47
CA TYR A 126 -12.30 -2.18 -5.80
C TYR A 126 -12.59 -3.33 -6.80
N VAL A 127 -12.21 -4.57 -6.48
CA VAL A 127 -12.55 -5.75 -7.33
C VAL A 127 -13.55 -6.68 -6.66
N ARG A 128 -14.03 -6.33 -5.47
CA ARG A 128 -15.03 -7.13 -4.75
C ARG A 128 -16.44 -6.92 -5.31
N PRO A 129 -17.32 -7.92 -5.23
CA PRO A 129 -18.70 -7.75 -5.64
C PRO A 129 -19.38 -6.57 -4.94
N GLY A 130 -20.12 -5.78 -5.71
CA GLY A 130 -20.85 -4.62 -5.18
C GLY A 130 -20.03 -3.32 -5.13
N PHE A 131 -18.74 -3.31 -5.48
CA PHE A 131 -17.99 -2.06 -5.60
C PHE A 131 -18.52 -1.23 -6.78
N VAL A 132 -18.83 0.02 -6.52
CA VAL A 132 -19.28 1.00 -7.52
C VAL A 132 -18.33 2.19 -7.47
N LEU A 133 -17.71 2.51 -8.61
CA LEU A 133 -16.83 3.67 -8.70
C LEU A 133 -17.64 4.96 -8.62
N GLU A 134 -17.23 5.86 -7.74
CA GLU A 134 -17.82 7.19 -7.60
C GLU A 134 -17.68 8.03 -8.88
N LYS A 135 -18.55 9.01 -9.05
CA LYS A 135 -18.49 9.94 -10.18
C LYS A 135 -17.85 11.27 -9.76
N GLY A 136 -16.91 11.73 -10.56
CA GLY A 136 -16.18 12.99 -10.34
C GLY A 136 -14.87 12.80 -9.57
N GLU A 137 -13.84 13.53 -9.99
CA GLU A 137 -12.44 13.36 -9.60
C GLU A 137 -12.25 13.33 -8.08
N MET A 138 -12.75 14.33 -7.37
CA MET A 138 -12.53 14.44 -5.93
C MET A 138 -13.26 13.38 -5.12
N ARG A 139 -14.44 12.92 -5.59
CA ARG A 139 -15.15 11.80 -4.94
C ARG A 139 -14.44 10.47 -5.19
N GLN A 140 -13.88 10.28 -6.39
CA GLN A 140 -13.05 9.11 -6.68
C GLN A 140 -11.76 9.12 -5.85
N ALA A 141 -11.12 10.28 -5.68
CA ALA A 141 -9.95 10.40 -4.80
C ALA A 141 -10.29 10.03 -3.35
N ALA A 142 -11.38 10.55 -2.79
CA ALA A 142 -11.83 10.20 -1.44
C ALA A 142 -12.20 8.71 -1.31
N GLN A 143 -12.86 8.14 -2.32
CA GLN A 143 -13.15 6.71 -2.35
C GLN A 143 -11.85 5.88 -2.41
N SER A 144 -10.86 6.31 -3.20
CA SER A 144 -9.57 5.63 -3.30
C SER A 144 -8.83 5.60 -1.97
N ALA A 145 -8.82 6.71 -1.23
CA ALA A 145 -8.26 6.79 0.11
C ALA A 145 -8.93 5.80 1.07
N GLU A 146 -10.29 5.75 1.07
CA GLU A 146 -11.01 4.77 1.89
C GLU A 146 -10.75 3.32 1.48
N VAL A 147 -10.61 3.05 0.19
CA VAL A 147 -10.23 1.73 -0.34
C VAL A 147 -8.83 1.34 0.15
N ALA A 148 -7.86 2.27 0.12
CA ALA A 148 -6.51 2.03 0.62
C ALA A 148 -6.51 1.74 2.13
N ARG A 149 -7.24 2.54 2.93
CA ARG A 149 -7.42 2.31 4.37
C ARG A 149 -8.01 0.94 4.66
N GLN A 150 -9.08 0.56 3.96
CA GLN A 150 -9.68 -0.76 4.12
C GLN A 150 -8.69 -1.87 3.75
N GLN A 151 -7.92 -1.70 2.69
CA GLN A 151 -6.92 -2.68 2.25
C GLN A 151 -5.81 -2.89 3.28
N VAL A 152 -5.30 -1.81 3.91
CA VAL A 152 -4.34 -1.91 5.04
C VAL A 152 -4.94 -2.75 6.18
N LEU A 153 -6.18 -2.44 6.58
CA LEU A 153 -6.86 -3.15 7.65
C LEU A 153 -7.12 -4.62 7.30
N ASP A 154 -7.50 -4.90 6.06
CA ASP A 154 -7.75 -6.26 5.58
C ASP A 154 -6.46 -7.10 5.55
N PHE A 155 -5.31 -6.51 5.19
CA PHE A 155 -4.01 -7.19 5.33
C PHE A 155 -3.66 -7.46 6.79
N ARG A 156 -3.91 -6.52 7.71
CA ARG A 156 -3.67 -6.74 9.14
C ARG A 156 -4.54 -7.88 9.69
N ARG A 157 -5.82 -7.94 9.30
CA ARG A 157 -6.73 -9.05 9.64
C ARG A 157 -6.30 -10.38 9.01
N GLY A 158 -5.86 -10.34 7.75
CA GLY A 158 -5.32 -11.51 7.07
C GLY A 158 -4.03 -12.03 7.72
N LEU A 159 -3.20 -11.12 8.23
CA LEU A 159 -2.02 -11.47 9.01
C LEU A 159 -2.39 -12.13 10.34
N ASP A 160 -3.43 -11.66 11.04
CA ASP A 160 -3.94 -12.32 12.25
C ASP A 160 -4.31 -13.77 11.94
N MET A 161 -5.02 -14.00 10.81
CA MET A 161 -5.37 -15.35 10.36
C MET A 161 -4.14 -16.23 10.09
N LEU A 162 -3.11 -15.70 9.45
CA LEU A 162 -1.88 -16.45 9.17
C LEU A 162 -1.13 -16.77 10.46
N LEU A 163 -1.00 -15.81 11.36
CA LEU A 163 -0.24 -15.98 12.61
C LEU A 163 -0.97 -16.86 13.66
N ALA A 164 -2.28 -17.04 13.52
CA ALA A 164 -3.02 -18.03 14.31
C ALA A 164 -2.69 -19.48 13.93
N ARG A 165 -2.03 -19.70 12.79
CA ARG A 165 -1.59 -21.03 12.34
C ARG A 165 -0.39 -21.49 13.13
N ARG A 166 -0.41 -22.71 13.64
CA ARG A 166 0.71 -23.33 14.40
C ARG A 166 1.92 -23.66 13.52
N ASP A 167 1.75 -23.72 12.20
CA ASP A 167 2.79 -24.06 11.22
C ASP A 167 3.44 -22.83 10.58
N VAL A 168 3.14 -21.59 11.05
CA VAL A 168 3.73 -20.34 10.60
C VAL A 168 4.68 -19.78 11.66
N ASP A 169 5.87 -19.35 11.22
CA ASP A 169 6.84 -18.65 12.06
C ASP A 169 6.55 -17.14 12.08
N PRO A 170 6.11 -16.57 13.20
CA PRO A 170 5.75 -15.17 13.29
C PRO A 170 6.93 -14.19 13.11
N LYS A 171 8.16 -14.68 13.14
CA LYS A 171 9.38 -13.88 12.95
C LYS A 171 9.81 -13.80 11.48
N ARG A 172 9.20 -14.57 10.58
CA ARG A 172 9.55 -14.65 9.17
C ARG A 172 8.38 -14.26 8.29
N VAL A 173 7.99 -12.98 8.40
CA VAL A 173 6.84 -12.42 7.66
C VAL A 173 7.31 -11.34 6.69
N ALA A 174 6.84 -11.40 5.45
CA ALA A 174 7.08 -10.40 4.44
C ALA A 174 5.78 -9.95 3.75
N TYR A 175 5.86 -8.79 3.11
CA TYR A 175 4.83 -8.22 2.24
C TYR A 175 5.41 -7.94 0.86
N VAL A 176 4.62 -8.16 -0.18
CA VAL A 176 4.90 -7.78 -1.57
C VAL A 176 3.69 -7.06 -2.12
N GLY A 177 3.85 -5.80 -2.50
CA GLY A 177 2.77 -5.00 -3.08
C GLY A 177 3.16 -4.39 -4.41
N HIS A 178 2.22 -4.32 -5.35
CA HIS A 178 2.41 -3.77 -6.67
C HIS A 178 1.51 -2.56 -6.90
N SER A 179 2.08 -1.44 -7.35
CA SER A 179 1.34 -0.22 -7.71
C SER A 179 0.45 0.26 -6.55
N PHE A 180 -0.86 0.14 -6.64
CA PHE A 180 -1.80 0.46 -5.56
C PHE A 180 -1.42 -0.24 -4.23
N ASP A 181 -1.13 -1.54 -4.28
CA ASP A 181 -0.72 -2.24 -3.05
C ASP A 181 0.74 -1.98 -2.65
N ALA A 182 1.57 -1.32 -3.47
CA ALA A 182 2.83 -0.75 -3.01
C ALA A 182 2.60 0.50 -2.14
N HIS A 183 1.66 1.38 -2.51
CA HIS A 183 1.18 2.48 -1.68
C HIS A 183 0.63 1.96 -0.32
N VAL A 184 -0.31 1.02 -0.35
CA VAL A 184 -0.84 0.34 0.85
C VAL A 184 0.29 -0.26 1.70
N GLY A 185 1.28 -0.91 1.06
CA GLY A 185 2.42 -1.52 1.73
C GLY A 185 3.35 -0.51 2.42
N ALA A 186 3.47 0.71 1.88
CA ALA A 186 4.25 1.77 2.50
C ALA A 186 3.63 2.25 3.82
N ILE A 187 2.31 2.39 3.87
CA ILE A 187 1.57 2.68 5.11
C ILE A 187 1.67 1.49 6.07
N LEU A 188 1.44 0.26 5.55
CA LEU A 188 1.49 -0.97 6.34
C LEU A 188 2.85 -1.15 7.02
N ALA A 189 3.97 -0.78 6.37
CA ALA A 189 5.31 -0.86 6.95
C ALA A 189 5.49 -0.01 8.22
N ALA A 190 4.74 1.09 8.31
CA ALA A 190 4.76 1.95 9.49
C ALA A 190 3.84 1.45 10.62
N VAL A 191 2.64 0.92 10.26
CA VAL A 191 1.59 0.61 11.25
C VAL A 191 1.52 -0.87 11.64
N GLU A 192 2.23 -1.79 10.93
CA GLU A 192 2.20 -3.24 11.18
C GLU A 192 3.60 -3.82 11.41
N LYS A 193 4.05 -3.80 12.65
CA LYS A 193 5.43 -4.16 13.03
C LYS A 193 5.72 -5.68 13.06
N ARG A 194 4.70 -6.52 12.85
CA ARG A 194 4.88 -7.98 12.72
C ARG A 194 5.42 -8.40 11.36
N VAL A 195 5.36 -7.49 10.37
CA VAL A 195 5.94 -7.71 9.04
C VAL A 195 7.35 -7.14 9.01
N GLY A 196 8.36 -8.01 8.87
CA GLY A 196 9.77 -7.61 8.95
C GLY A 196 10.43 -7.28 7.61
N SER A 197 9.73 -7.46 6.47
CA SER A 197 10.31 -7.23 5.14
C SER A 197 9.22 -6.83 4.13
N PHE A 198 9.48 -5.79 3.34
CA PHE A 198 8.55 -5.27 2.35
C PHE A 198 9.23 -5.18 0.97
N VAL A 199 8.59 -5.70 -0.06
CA VAL A 199 8.91 -5.41 -1.47
C VAL A 199 7.79 -4.56 -2.02
N LEU A 200 8.11 -3.34 -2.42
CA LEU A 200 7.15 -2.36 -2.91
C LEU A 200 7.48 -2.02 -4.38
N MET A 201 6.59 -2.38 -5.29
CA MET A 201 6.82 -2.39 -6.73
C MET A 201 6.04 -1.26 -7.39
N ALA A 202 6.71 -0.38 -8.12
CA ALA A 202 6.10 0.66 -8.95
C ALA A 202 5.07 1.53 -8.19
N GLY A 203 5.37 1.91 -6.94
CA GLY A 203 4.53 2.77 -6.10
C GLY A 203 5.00 4.22 -6.09
N ALA A 204 4.07 5.18 -5.97
CA ALA A 204 4.33 6.56 -5.55
C ALA A 204 4.10 6.66 -4.04
N TYR A 205 4.91 7.48 -3.35
CA TYR A 205 4.86 7.56 -1.90
C TYR A 205 4.84 9.00 -1.36
N ALA A 206 4.50 9.96 -2.24
CA ALA A 206 4.22 11.35 -1.92
C ALA A 206 3.14 11.83 -2.88
N ASP A 207 1.88 11.60 -2.52
CA ASP A 207 0.75 11.69 -3.44
C ASP A 207 0.51 13.12 -3.91
N GLU A 208 0.61 14.12 -3.04
CA GLU A 208 0.48 15.51 -3.45
C GLU A 208 1.59 15.87 -4.46
N GLU A 209 2.85 15.49 -4.21
CA GLU A 209 3.95 15.74 -5.15
C GLU A 209 3.74 15.01 -6.47
N TYR A 210 3.22 13.77 -6.44
CA TYR A 210 2.89 12.99 -7.63
C TYR A 210 1.82 13.68 -8.49
N VAL A 211 0.78 14.21 -7.85
CA VAL A 211 -0.33 14.91 -8.54
C VAL A 211 0.13 16.25 -9.11
N PHE A 212 1.05 16.94 -8.45
CA PHE A 212 1.58 18.24 -8.89
C PHE A 212 2.87 18.15 -9.70
N ASP A 213 3.40 16.95 -9.98
CA ASP A 213 4.60 16.81 -10.82
C ASP A 213 4.28 17.23 -12.27
N PRO A 214 4.97 18.23 -12.84
CA PRO A 214 4.69 18.72 -14.19
C PRO A 214 4.97 17.69 -15.29
N ALA A 215 5.77 16.66 -15.00
CA ALA A 215 6.02 15.56 -15.93
C ALA A 215 4.86 14.56 -15.99
N ASN A 216 3.96 14.57 -15.00
CA ASN A 216 2.81 13.67 -14.95
C ASN A 216 1.62 14.23 -15.73
N LYS A 217 1.53 13.86 -17.02
CA LYS A 217 0.50 14.37 -17.93
C LYS A 217 -0.92 13.99 -17.52
N ASP A 218 -1.10 12.78 -17.01
CA ASP A 218 -2.42 12.29 -16.60
C ASP A 218 -2.95 13.09 -15.40
N MET A 219 -2.07 13.39 -14.44
CA MET A 219 -2.42 14.22 -13.29
C MET A 219 -2.63 15.68 -13.69
N LEU A 220 -1.88 16.20 -14.65
CA LEU A 220 -2.13 17.52 -15.20
C LEU A 220 -3.53 17.61 -15.83
N GLU A 221 -3.95 16.59 -16.57
CA GLU A 221 -5.30 16.54 -17.14
C GLU A 221 -6.38 16.40 -16.06
N MET A 222 -6.15 15.57 -15.06
CA MET A 222 -7.05 15.45 -13.90
C MET A 222 -7.22 16.81 -13.19
N ARG A 223 -6.13 17.52 -12.91
CA ARG A 223 -6.17 18.87 -12.31
C ARG A 223 -6.96 19.87 -13.16
N ARG A 224 -6.81 19.83 -14.50
CA ARG A 224 -7.62 20.66 -15.41
C ARG A 224 -9.11 20.33 -15.33
N ARG A 225 -9.48 19.06 -15.14
CA ARG A 225 -10.89 18.67 -14.95
C ARG A 225 -11.47 19.11 -13.61
N VAL A 226 -10.66 19.13 -12.55
CA VAL A 226 -11.06 19.69 -11.26
C VAL A 226 -11.19 21.20 -11.33
N GLY A 227 -10.27 21.88 -12.03
CA GLY A 227 -10.33 23.32 -12.31
C GLY A 227 -9.86 24.21 -11.15
N ASP A 228 -9.53 23.66 -9.99
CA ASP A 228 -9.05 24.40 -8.81
C ASP A 228 -8.01 23.59 -8.04
N ASP A 229 -6.77 24.02 -8.11
CA ASP A 229 -5.65 23.39 -7.41
C ASP A 229 -5.76 23.45 -5.89
N GLU A 230 -6.43 24.49 -5.33
CA GLU A 230 -6.59 24.60 -3.89
C GLU A 230 -7.58 23.56 -3.34
N VAL A 231 -8.59 23.17 -4.10
CA VAL A 231 -9.48 22.05 -3.76
C VAL A 231 -8.68 20.75 -3.65
N ILE A 232 -7.73 20.53 -4.57
CA ILE A 232 -6.86 19.34 -4.54
C ILE A 232 -5.92 19.39 -3.33
N ARG A 233 -5.30 20.54 -3.04
CA ARG A 233 -4.42 20.68 -1.87
C ARG A 233 -5.16 20.55 -0.55
N ALA A 234 -6.39 21.07 -0.46
CA ALA A 234 -7.26 20.88 0.70
C ALA A 234 -7.56 19.39 0.91
N PHE A 235 -7.83 18.65 -0.18
CA PHE A 235 -8.01 17.21 -0.10
C PHE A 235 -6.81 16.49 0.54
N PHE A 236 -5.58 16.77 0.11
CA PHE A 236 -4.39 16.15 0.69
C PHE A 236 -4.17 16.52 2.16
N ARG A 237 -4.49 17.76 2.55
CA ARG A 237 -4.45 18.15 3.97
C ARG A 237 -5.45 17.34 4.80
N ASP A 238 -6.68 17.18 4.32
CA ASP A 238 -7.76 16.47 5.02
C ASP A 238 -7.54 14.94 5.03
N HIS A 239 -6.81 14.41 4.02
CA HIS A 239 -6.51 12.98 3.85
C HIS A 239 -5.02 12.65 4.10
N ALA A 240 -4.32 13.46 4.91
CA ALA A 240 -2.91 13.21 5.24
C ALA A 240 -2.65 11.81 5.83
N TRP A 241 -3.68 11.16 6.34
CA TRP A 241 -3.65 9.79 6.84
C TRP A 241 -3.54 8.74 5.71
N ASP A 242 -3.82 9.08 4.46
CA ASP A 242 -3.68 8.19 3.30
C ASP A 242 -2.36 8.43 2.53
N ASP A 243 -1.74 9.60 2.64
CA ASP A 243 -0.49 9.88 1.92
C ASP A 243 0.71 9.15 2.56
N PRO A 244 1.34 8.19 1.86
CA PRO A 244 2.47 7.41 2.37
C PRO A 244 3.66 8.24 2.83
N VAL A 245 3.85 9.46 2.33
CA VAL A 245 4.94 10.35 2.73
C VAL A 245 5.00 10.58 4.24
N ASN A 246 3.83 10.54 4.90
CA ASN A 246 3.70 10.70 6.34
C ASN A 246 4.05 9.40 7.14
N PHE A 247 4.29 8.27 6.44
CA PHE A 247 4.50 6.96 7.05
C PHE A 247 5.88 6.37 6.76
N VAL A 248 6.44 6.59 5.57
CA VAL A 248 7.64 5.89 5.09
C VAL A 248 8.87 6.05 5.99
N ALA A 249 9.01 7.20 6.67
CA ALA A 249 10.06 7.44 7.65
C ALA A 249 9.92 6.58 8.92
N HIS A 250 8.77 5.98 9.13
CA HIS A 250 8.46 5.12 10.27
C HIS A 250 8.48 3.62 9.91
N SER A 251 9.03 3.23 8.76
CA SER A 251 9.08 1.82 8.32
C SER A 251 10.02 0.94 9.15
N ALA A 252 11.05 1.52 9.81
CA ALA A 252 11.94 0.76 10.65
C ALA A 252 11.20 0.01 11.81
N PRO A 253 11.66 -1.19 12.22
CA PRO A 253 12.87 -1.90 11.79
C PRO A 253 12.70 -2.78 10.54
N ALA A 254 11.55 -2.71 9.85
CA ALA A 254 11.31 -3.52 8.66
C ALA A 254 12.28 -3.13 7.53
N ALA A 255 12.78 -4.13 6.80
CA ALA A 255 13.59 -3.89 5.62
C ALA A 255 12.69 -3.63 4.41
N VAL A 256 12.97 -2.57 3.65
CA VAL A 256 12.17 -2.18 2.48
C VAL A 256 13.00 -2.31 1.21
N PHE A 257 12.44 -2.96 0.19
CA PHE A 257 13.02 -3.07 -1.14
C PHE A 257 12.06 -2.47 -2.18
N LEU A 258 12.42 -1.31 -2.73
CA LEU A 258 11.67 -0.63 -3.77
C LEU A 258 12.12 -1.11 -5.15
N GLN A 259 11.17 -1.42 -6.05
CA GLN A 259 11.47 -1.85 -7.42
C GLN A 259 10.72 -0.99 -8.44
N TYR A 260 11.42 -0.49 -9.47
CA TYR A 260 10.86 0.38 -10.50
C TYR A 260 11.30 0.00 -11.91
N GLY A 261 10.40 0.19 -12.87
CA GLY A 261 10.73 0.14 -14.29
C GLY A 261 11.37 1.46 -14.75
N ARG A 262 12.43 1.41 -15.57
CA ARG A 262 13.02 2.62 -16.17
C ARG A 262 12.13 3.28 -17.23
N ARG A 263 11.17 2.51 -17.78
CA ARG A 263 10.16 2.97 -18.74
C ARG A 263 8.78 3.07 -18.10
N ASP A 264 8.72 3.14 -16.79
CA ASP A 264 7.48 3.37 -16.07
C ASP A 264 6.98 4.80 -16.38
N ALA A 265 5.84 4.91 -17.07
CA ALA A 265 5.32 6.20 -17.49
C ALA A 265 4.75 7.02 -16.31
N PRO A 266 3.99 6.43 -15.37
CA PRO A 266 3.49 7.15 -14.21
C PRO A 266 4.58 7.57 -13.22
N ILE A 267 5.66 6.76 -13.06
CA ILE A 267 6.64 6.98 -11.99
C ILE A 267 8.05 7.09 -12.57
N THR A 268 8.54 8.30 -12.66
CA THR A 268 9.89 8.56 -13.18
C THR A 268 10.98 8.11 -12.21
N GLU A 269 12.18 7.82 -12.73
CA GLU A 269 13.33 7.48 -11.88
C GLU A 269 13.67 8.59 -10.87
N ALA A 270 13.47 9.86 -11.23
CA ALA A 270 13.68 10.99 -10.32
C ALA A 270 12.70 10.98 -9.14
N MET A 271 11.41 10.69 -9.39
CA MET A 271 10.39 10.52 -8.34
C MET A 271 10.76 9.34 -7.44
N ALA A 272 11.05 8.17 -8.02
CA ALA A 272 11.43 6.98 -7.29
C ALA A 272 12.64 7.19 -6.36
N ARG A 273 13.65 7.98 -6.79
CA ARG A 273 14.81 8.31 -5.97
C ARG A 273 14.47 9.30 -4.85
N ARG A 274 13.61 10.29 -5.09
CA ARG A 274 13.11 11.19 -4.04
C ARG A 274 12.35 10.41 -2.97
N ASP A 275 11.46 9.54 -3.39
CA ASP A 275 10.68 8.69 -2.48
C ASP A 275 11.58 7.74 -1.68
N PHE A 276 12.52 7.07 -2.35
CA PHE A 276 13.49 6.19 -1.67
C PHE A 276 14.26 6.92 -0.56
N ALA A 277 14.63 8.18 -0.76
CA ALA A 277 15.36 8.95 0.25
C ALA A 277 14.58 9.09 1.57
N ARG A 278 13.25 9.08 1.53
CA ARG A 278 12.34 9.28 2.67
C ARG A 278 12.14 8.04 3.54
N PHE A 279 12.31 6.85 2.97
CA PHE A 279 12.20 5.62 3.76
C PHE A 279 13.30 5.53 4.81
N SER A 280 12.98 4.95 5.97
CA SER A 280 14.00 4.63 6.97
C SER A 280 14.85 3.41 6.57
N GLU A 281 16.06 3.31 7.17
CA GLU A 281 16.89 2.12 7.00
C GLU A 281 16.33 0.92 7.82
N PRO A 282 16.56 -0.33 7.39
CA PRO A 282 17.33 -0.73 6.20
C PRO A 282 16.46 -0.69 4.93
N LYS A 283 16.98 -0.08 3.88
CA LYS A 283 16.27 0.05 2.60
C LYS A 283 17.14 -0.25 1.39
N ARG A 284 16.49 -0.57 0.27
CA ARG A 284 17.13 -0.86 -1.01
C ARG A 284 16.25 -0.38 -2.16
N ILE A 285 16.84 -0.02 -3.29
CA ILE A 285 16.13 0.30 -4.54
C ILE A 285 16.73 -0.47 -5.71
N GLY A 286 15.89 -0.91 -6.64
CA GLY A 286 16.26 -1.54 -7.91
C GLY A 286 15.53 -0.91 -9.08
N PHE A 287 16.25 -0.75 -10.21
CA PHE A 287 15.71 -0.24 -11.47
C PHE A 287 15.92 -1.26 -12.58
N TYR A 288 14.87 -1.52 -13.35
CA TYR A 288 14.84 -2.57 -14.37
C TYR A 288 14.45 -1.98 -15.72
N ASP A 289 14.94 -2.58 -16.81
CA ASP A 289 14.53 -2.23 -18.17
C ASP A 289 13.13 -2.80 -18.47
N ALA A 290 12.11 -2.13 -17.90
CA ALA A 290 10.69 -2.53 -17.92
C ALA A 290 9.80 -1.32 -17.78
N GLY A 291 8.50 -1.48 -18.01
CA GLY A 291 7.44 -0.54 -17.65
C GLY A 291 6.92 -0.76 -16.24
N HIS A 292 5.68 -0.34 -16.01
CA HIS A 292 4.99 -0.43 -14.72
C HIS A 292 4.82 -1.88 -14.21
N GLU A 293 4.67 -2.84 -15.14
CA GLU A 293 4.50 -4.28 -14.89
C GLU A 293 5.75 -4.96 -14.33
N LEU A 294 6.92 -4.31 -14.44
CA LEU A 294 8.24 -4.86 -14.17
C LEU A 294 8.52 -6.11 -15.04
N ASN A 295 9.63 -6.77 -14.85
CA ASN A 295 10.05 -7.91 -15.68
C ASN A 295 10.56 -9.11 -14.87
N ALA A 296 10.96 -10.17 -15.58
CA ALA A 296 11.49 -11.39 -14.96
C ALA A 296 12.76 -11.13 -14.12
N ALA A 297 13.59 -10.14 -14.47
CA ALA A 297 14.78 -9.77 -13.69
C ALA A 297 14.37 -9.18 -12.34
N ALA A 298 13.39 -8.26 -12.32
CA ALA A 298 12.83 -7.71 -11.08
C ALA A 298 12.23 -8.82 -10.22
N ARG A 299 11.45 -9.74 -10.82
CA ARG A 299 10.86 -10.90 -10.14
C ARG A 299 11.93 -11.78 -9.51
N ARG A 300 12.98 -12.10 -10.26
CA ARG A 300 14.10 -12.92 -9.77
C ARG A 300 14.76 -12.25 -8.55
N GLU A 301 15.10 -10.98 -8.66
CA GLU A 301 15.83 -10.26 -7.60
C GLU A 301 15.00 -10.12 -6.31
N ARG A 302 13.68 -9.82 -6.41
CA ARG A 302 12.82 -9.79 -5.21
C ARG A 302 12.69 -11.14 -4.55
N VAL A 303 12.58 -12.22 -5.32
CA VAL A 303 12.49 -13.57 -4.75
C VAL A 303 13.82 -14.00 -4.12
N GLU A 304 14.96 -13.66 -4.71
CA GLU A 304 16.27 -13.86 -4.08
C GLU A 304 16.41 -13.08 -2.77
N TRP A 305 15.94 -11.85 -2.75
CA TRP A 305 15.94 -11.01 -1.54
C TRP A 305 15.02 -11.58 -0.46
N LEU A 306 13.79 -11.94 -0.81
CA LEU A 306 12.83 -12.58 0.09
C LEU A 306 13.38 -13.91 0.65
N ALA A 307 14.02 -14.73 -0.20
CA ALA A 307 14.59 -15.99 0.21
C ALA A 307 15.65 -15.81 1.31
N ARG A 308 16.50 -14.80 1.19
CA ARG A 308 17.48 -14.44 2.23
C ARG A 308 16.81 -13.93 3.50
N ARG A 309 15.85 -12.99 3.36
CA ARG A 309 15.16 -12.36 4.51
C ARG A 309 14.32 -13.34 5.31
N LEU A 310 13.70 -14.29 4.65
CA LEU A 310 12.80 -15.27 5.24
C LEU A 310 13.47 -16.63 5.49
N SER A 311 14.79 -16.76 5.22
CA SER A 311 15.52 -18.02 5.33
C SER A 311 14.79 -19.17 4.60
N LEU A 312 14.32 -18.91 3.38
CA LEU A 312 13.66 -19.93 2.57
C LEU A 312 14.67 -20.98 2.12
N ARG A 313 14.18 -22.20 1.93
CA ARG A 313 14.95 -23.31 1.38
C ARG A 313 15.23 -23.07 -0.11
N ARG A 314 15.59 -24.10 -0.84
CA ARG A 314 15.85 -23.98 -2.29
C ARG A 314 14.63 -23.44 -3.03
N VAL A 315 14.74 -22.23 -3.57
CA VAL A 315 13.77 -21.67 -4.52
C VAL A 315 14.03 -22.25 -5.91
N ASP A 316 12.97 -22.70 -6.59
CA ASP A 316 13.04 -23.16 -7.97
C ASP A 316 13.00 -21.96 -8.94
N PHE A 317 14.18 -21.38 -9.22
CA PHE A 317 14.31 -20.25 -10.14
C PHE A 317 13.98 -20.62 -11.59
N GLY A 318 14.05 -21.90 -11.97
CA GLY A 318 13.60 -22.37 -13.28
C GLY A 318 12.08 -22.30 -13.40
N ALA A 319 11.34 -22.69 -12.38
CA ALA A 319 9.88 -22.49 -12.34
C ALA A 319 9.51 -21.00 -12.29
N LEU A 320 10.24 -20.20 -11.52
CA LEU A 320 10.03 -18.75 -11.42
C LEU A 320 10.19 -18.04 -12.79
N ALA A 321 11.19 -18.45 -13.57
CA ALA A 321 11.46 -17.88 -14.90
C ALA A 321 10.37 -18.21 -15.94
N ARG A 322 9.60 -19.29 -15.73
CA ARG A 322 8.49 -19.70 -16.62
C ARG A 322 7.17 -18.96 -16.33
N ILE A 323 7.09 -18.19 -15.27
CA ILE A 323 5.90 -17.39 -14.98
C ILE A 323 5.75 -16.32 -16.07
N PRO A 324 4.59 -16.25 -16.74
CA PRO A 324 4.35 -15.24 -17.77
C PRO A 324 4.60 -13.82 -17.28
N GLN A 325 4.97 -12.94 -18.20
CA GLN A 325 5.01 -11.49 -17.95
C GLN A 325 3.58 -10.99 -17.80
N LEU A 326 3.36 -10.04 -16.92
CA LEU A 326 2.11 -9.30 -16.85
C LEU A 326 1.94 -8.42 -18.10
N ASN A 327 0.71 -8.30 -18.58
CA ASN A 327 0.34 -7.44 -19.71
C ASN A 327 -0.65 -6.38 -19.25
#